data_cd6285cec5ebb12ebca059e6cc4d5f1a
#
_entry.id   cd6285cec5ebb12ebca059e6cc4d5f1a
#
_cell.length_a   1.000
_cell.length_b   1.000
_cell.length_c   1.000
_cell.angle_alpha   90.00
_cell.angle_beta   90.00
_cell.angle_gamma   90.00
#
_symmetry.space_group_name_H-M   'P 1'
#
loop_
_entity.id
_entity.type
_entity.pdbx_description
1 polymer ?
#
loop_
_entity_poly.entity_id
_entity_poly.type
_entity_poly.pdbx_seq_one_letter_code
_entity_poly.pdbx_strand_id
1 'polypeptide(L)'
;NNLEDDKEYFEIQRNIPIAVLEKNLGLKTNSIADLNPGILNNDSKKGIIIKVPSSTTVNEDVINISKRSLDQNMVDFDTRKFAIILPFRLENFDYDSINKSIPVLKNDKLLNISLDFLFGAEMAVSSYSELGIDVEMDVFDSALNKDAIDNILSRNNFDQYDFVIGPLTNNLFDYLVSKTERNNTK
;
A
#
# COMPACT_ATOMS: atom_id res chain seq x y z
N ASN A 1 16.32 -11.96 10.30
CA ASN A 1 16.00 -10.95 11.32
C ASN A 1 14.93 -10.05 10.71
N ASN A 2 13.68 -10.35 11.04
CA ASN A 2 12.52 -9.54 10.64
C ASN A 2 12.57 -8.22 11.40
N LEU A 3 12.90 -7.15 10.69
CA LEU A 3 12.87 -5.78 11.21
C LEU A 3 11.45 -5.18 11.31
N GLU A 4 10.41 -5.96 10.94
CA GLU A 4 9.02 -5.49 10.97
C GLU A 4 8.28 -5.77 12.30
N ASP A 5 8.75 -6.73 13.10
CA ASP A 5 8.08 -7.15 14.34
C ASP A 5 8.31 -6.24 15.56
N ASP A 6 9.10 -5.18 15.41
CA ASP A 6 9.54 -4.34 16.54
C ASP A 6 8.83 -2.98 16.63
N LYS A 7 7.61 -2.86 16.08
CA LYS A 7 6.90 -1.58 16.06
C LYS A 7 5.45 -1.74 16.52
N GLU A 8 4.97 -0.77 17.27
CA GLU A 8 3.58 -0.67 17.70
C GLU A 8 2.96 0.62 17.18
N TYR A 9 1.63 0.61 17.02
CA TYR A 9 0.88 1.77 16.52
C TYR A 9 0.12 2.41 17.66
N PHE A 10 0.24 3.74 17.76
CA PHE A 10 -0.44 4.54 18.77
C PHE A 10 -1.14 5.74 18.15
N GLU A 11 -2.37 5.99 18.58
CA GLU A 11 -3.09 7.20 18.21
C GLU A 11 -2.81 8.32 19.21
N ILE A 12 -2.48 9.49 18.71
CA ILE A 12 -2.28 10.71 19.52
C ILE A 12 -3.64 11.23 19.95
N GLN A 13 -3.91 11.25 21.25
CA GLN A 13 -5.21 11.64 21.81
C GLN A 13 -5.40 13.14 21.96
N ARG A 14 -4.32 13.92 21.93
CA ARG A 14 -4.34 15.38 21.97
C ARG A 14 -3.14 15.96 21.20
N ASN A 15 -3.23 17.23 20.84
CA ASN A 15 -2.11 17.91 20.20
C ASN A 15 -0.91 17.95 21.17
N ILE A 16 0.20 17.33 20.80
CA ILE A 16 1.44 17.29 21.57
C ILE A 16 2.63 17.34 20.61
N PRO A 17 3.63 18.22 20.83
CA PRO A 17 4.83 18.22 19.99
C PRO A 17 5.55 16.88 20.02
N ILE A 18 6.01 16.38 18.86
CA ILE A 18 6.72 15.09 18.73
C ILE A 18 7.92 15.01 19.68
N ALA A 19 8.70 16.09 19.80
CA ALA A 19 9.85 16.12 20.71
C ALA A 19 9.46 15.93 22.19
N VAL A 20 8.28 16.42 22.60
CA VAL A 20 7.75 16.20 23.95
C VAL A 20 7.29 14.77 24.11
N LEU A 21 6.67 14.19 23.08
CA LEU A 21 6.24 12.81 23.08
C LEU A 21 7.45 11.85 23.17
N GLU A 22 8.50 12.09 22.36
CA GLU A 22 9.74 11.32 22.40
C GLU A 22 10.39 11.35 23.78
N LYS A 23 10.47 12.54 24.39
CA LYS A 23 11.00 12.71 25.74
C LYS A 23 10.18 11.92 26.79
N ASN A 24 8.85 11.97 26.69
CA ASN A 24 7.96 11.28 27.62
C ASN A 24 8.02 9.75 27.47
N LEU A 25 8.31 9.28 26.26
CA LEU A 25 8.52 7.87 25.94
C LEU A 25 9.94 7.36 26.23
N GLY A 26 10.85 8.25 26.64
CA GLY A 26 12.26 7.91 26.85
C GLY A 26 13.01 7.58 25.54
N LEU A 27 12.50 8.03 24.41
CA LEU A 27 13.10 7.82 23.11
C LEU A 27 14.16 8.86 22.79
N LYS A 28 15.07 8.50 21.89
CA LYS A 28 16.04 9.46 21.34
C LYS A 28 15.33 10.49 20.46
N THR A 29 15.85 11.68 20.37
CA THR A 29 15.36 12.73 19.46
C THR A 29 15.31 12.21 18.02
N ASN A 30 14.23 12.51 17.33
CA ASN A 30 13.88 12.08 15.97
C ASN A 30 13.52 10.58 15.79
N SER A 31 13.50 9.78 16.86
CA SER A 31 13.13 8.35 16.75
C SER A 31 11.74 8.13 16.16
N ILE A 32 10.77 8.98 16.53
CA ILE A 32 9.39 8.89 15.97
C ILE A 32 9.38 9.42 14.54
N ALA A 33 10.08 10.49 14.26
CA ALA A 33 10.15 11.05 12.91
C ALA A 33 10.80 10.08 11.91
N ASP A 34 11.86 9.38 12.33
CA ASP A 34 12.55 8.37 11.51
C ASP A 34 11.64 7.18 11.17
N LEU A 35 10.78 6.77 12.11
CA LEU A 35 9.80 5.68 11.89
C LEU A 35 8.55 6.15 11.13
N ASN A 36 8.31 7.45 11.06
CA ASN A 36 7.12 8.04 10.45
C ASN A 36 7.50 9.14 9.46
N PRO A 37 8.11 8.79 8.31
CA PRO A 37 8.47 9.76 7.29
C PRO A 37 7.20 10.49 6.80
N GLY A 38 7.20 11.81 6.93
CA GLY A 38 6.03 12.66 6.62
C GLY A 38 5.36 13.30 7.83
N ILE A 39 5.69 12.88 9.05
CA ILE A 39 5.32 13.66 10.25
C ILE A 39 6.31 14.82 10.39
N LEU A 40 5.83 16.02 10.10
CA LEU A 40 6.61 17.24 10.32
C LEU A 40 6.81 17.46 11.83
N ASN A 41 8.03 17.80 12.24
CA ASN A 41 8.51 17.89 13.64
C ASN A 41 7.67 18.77 14.60
N ASN A 42 6.67 19.49 14.13
CA ASN A 42 5.87 20.40 14.94
C ASN A 42 4.35 20.10 14.93
N ASP A 43 3.87 19.10 14.21
CA ASP A 43 2.43 18.93 13.95
C ASP A 43 1.87 17.56 14.37
N SER A 44 2.14 17.12 15.59
CA SER A 44 1.41 15.98 16.14
C SER A 44 0.02 16.40 16.56
N LYS A 45 -0.93 16.26 15.63
CA LYS A 45 -2.35 16.55 15.86
C LYS A 45 -3.04 15.32 16.44
N LYS A 46 -4.06 15.58 17.28
CA LYS A 46 -4.99 14.56 17.74
C LYS A 46 -5.53 13.75 16.56
N GLY A 47 -5.58 12.43 16.70
CA GLY A 47 -6.07 11.49 15.70
C GLY A 47 -5.00 10.95 14.75
N ILE A 48 -3.77 11.46 14.78
CA ILE A 48 -2.67 10.89 14.01
C ILE A 48 -2.22 9.58 14.64
N ILE A 49 -2.05 8.56 13.81
CA ILE A 49 -1.46 7.27 14.20
C ILE A 49 0.04 7.32 13.91
N ILE A 50 0.84 7.00 14.93
CA ILE A 50 2.31 6.96 14.84
C ILE A 50 2.83 5.55 15.09
N LYS A 51 3.94 5.22 14.46
CA LYS A 51 4.74 4.03 14.76
C LYS A 51 5.72 4.37 15.89
N VAL A 52 5.78 3.49 16.89
CA VAL A 52 6.69 3.59 18.03
C VAL A 52 7.41 2.24 18.19
N PRO A 53 8.69 2.19 18.59
CA PRO A 53 9.37 0.92 18.85
C PRO A 53 8.61 0.10 19.90
N SER A 54 8.39 -1.20 19.66
CA SER A 54 7.66 -2.10 20.55
C SER A 54 8.33 -2.29 21.93
N SER A 55 9.64 -2.03 22.01
CA SER A 55 10.39 -2.04 23.27
C SER A 55 10.08 -0.86 24.20
N THR A 56 9.26 0.08 23.73
CA THR A 56 8.93 1.30 24.49
C THR A 56 7.86 1.00 25.52
N THR A 57 8.15 1.17 26.81
CA THR A 57 7.14 1.07 27.87
C THR A 57 6.27 2.32 27.86
N VAL A 58 5.06 2.18 27.35
CA VAL A 58 4.09 3.28 27.24
C VAL A 58 3.14 3.24 28.44
N ASN A 59 3.12 4.30 29.23
CA ASN A 59 2.05 4.53 30.20
C ASN A 59 1.01 5.44 29.52
N GLU A 60 -0.05 4.85 29.00
CA GLU A 60 -1.07 5.51 28.18
C GLU A 60 -1.73 6.67 28.90
N ASP A 61 -1.95 6.55 30.23
CA ASP A 61 -2.59 7.58 31.05
C ASP A 61 -1.74 8.86 31.18
N VAL A 62 -0.42 8.71 31.13
CA VAL A 62 0.51 9.84 31.30
C VAL A 62 0.87 10.49 29.98
N ILE A 63 0.90 9.73 28.89
CA ILE A 63 1.50 10.17 27.62
C ILE A 63 0.45 10.65 26.62
N ASN A 64 -0.84 10.44 26.86
CA ASN A 64 -1.93 10.83 25.97
C ASN A 64 -1.84 10.22 24.57
N ILE A 65 -1.42 8.99 24.50
CA ILE A 65 -1.51 8.12 23.34
C ILE A 65 -2.27 6.86 23.74
N SER A 66 -2.98 6.26 22.81
CA SER A 66 -3.60 4.94 23.00
C SER A 66 -3.08 3.98 21.95
N LYS A 67 -2.75 2.76 22.39
CA LYS A 67 -2.34 1.69 21.49
C LYS A 67 -3.48 1.41 20.52
N ARG A 68 -3.18 1.38 19.24
CA ARG A 68 -4.09 0.96 18.19
C ARG A 68 -3.59 -0.35 17.59
N SER A 69 -4.34 -1.39 17.79
CA SER A 69 -4.24 -2.60 17.01
C SER A 69 -5.11 -2.36 15.77
N LEU A 70 -4.52 -2.25 14.61
CA LEU A 70 -5.26 -1.99 13.38
C LEU A 70 -6.16 -3.18 13.01
N ASP A 71 -5.84 -4.36 13.51
CA ASP A 71 -6.57 -5.60 13.36
C ASP A 71 -7.74 -5.77 14.35
N GLN A 72 -7.67 -5.21 15.56
CA GLN A 72 -8.68 -5.40 16.61
C GLN A 72 -9.97 -4.59 16.42
N ASN A 73 -10.00 -3.62 15.54
CA ASN A 73 -11.17 -2.77 15.25
C ASN A 73 -11.79 -3.03 13.89
N MET A 74 -11.46 -4.15 13.25
CA MET A 74 -12.14 -4.56 12.04
C MET A 74 -13.57 -4.98 12.38
N VAL A 75 -14.52 -4.18 11.94
CA VAL A 75 -15.97 -4.41 12.11
C VAL A 75 -16.62 -4.92 10.82
N ASP A 76 -15.88 -4.94 9.73
CA ASP A 76 -16.33 -5.29 8.41
C ASP A 76 -15.37 -6.32 7.80
N PHE A 77 -15.87 -7.53 7.60
CA PHE A 77 -15.17 -8.68 7.02
C PHE A 77 -15.69 -9.01 5.62
N ASP A 78 -16.42 -8.07 5.00
CA ASP A 78 -16.84 -8.26 3.62
C ASP A 78 -15.64 -8.40 2.69
N THR A 79 -15.75 -9.27 1.71
CA THR A 79 -14.72 -9.46 0.67
C THR A 79 -14.39 -8.14 0.02
N ARG A 80 -13.13 -7.75 0.04
CA ARG A 80 -12.62 -6.56 -0.65
C ARG A 80 -12.07 -6.96 -2.00
N LYS A 81 -12.52 -6.27 -3.03
CA LYS A 81 -12.10 -6.56 -4.39
C LYS A 81 -11.36 -5.37 -4.99
N PHE A 82 -10.15 -5.61 -5.50
CA PHE A 82 -9.41 -4.56 -6.16
C PHE A 82 -8.69 -5.02 -7.43
N ALA A 83 -8.42 -4.06 -8.30
CA ALA A 83 -7.70 -4.28 -9.53
C ALA A 83 -6.29 -3.65 -9.46
N ILE A 84 -5.30 -4.37 -9.97
CA ILE A 84 -3.96 -3.84 -10.20
C ILE A 84 -3.71 -3.77 -11.69
N ILE A 85 -3.38 -2.58 -12.20
CA ILE A 85 -3.05 -2.36 -13.62
C ILE A 85 -1.58 -1.96 -13.70
N LEU A 86 -0.72 -2.84 -14.21
CA LEU A 86 0.72 -2.65 -14.24
C LEU A 86 1.27 -2.86 -15.66
N PRO A 87 2.39 -2.19 -16.02
CA PRO A 87 3.00 -2.30 -17.34
C PRO A 87 3.93 -3.51 -17.43
N PHE A 88 3.39 -4.71 -17.46
CA PHE A 88 4.17 -5.94 -17.63
C PHE A 88 4.71 -6.09 -19.07
N ARG A 89 3.98 -5.58 -20.05
CA ARG A 89 4.34 -5.67 -21.47
C ARG A 89 4.56 -7.10 -21.94
N LEU A 90 3.58 -7.96 -21.61
CA LEU A 90 3.64 -9.40 -21.88
C LEU A 90 3.81 -9.73 -23.36
N GLU A 91 3.50 -8.81 -24.25
CA GLU A 91 3.75 -8.90 -25.71
C GLU A 91 5.24 -9.01 -26.06
N ASN A 92 6.15 -8.61 -25.17
CA ASN A 92 7.59 -8.72 -25.38
C ASN A 92 8.16 -10.10 -25.06
N PHE A 93 7.33 -11.01 -24.52
CA PHE A 93 7.75 -12.36 -24.17
C PHE A 93 7.52 -13.34 -25.32
N ASP A 94 8.50 -14.18 -25.55
CA ASP A 94 8.37 -15.35 -26.43
C ASP A 94 8.01 -16.56 -25.55
N TYR A 95 6.74 -16.91 -25.51
CA TYR A 95 6.24 -18.02 -24.68
C TYR A 95 6.74 -19.39 -25.12
N ASP A 96 7.20 -19.49 -26.37
CA ASP A 96 7.76 -20.73 -26.93
C ASP A 96 9.26 -20.88 -26.66
N SER A 97 9.92 -19.80 -26.16
CA SER A 97 11.35 -19.79 -25.95
C SER A 97 11.78 -19.05 -24.69
N ILE A 98 12.04 -19.77 -23.62
CA ILE A 98 12.57 -19.23 -22.36
C ILE A 98 13.86 -18.42 -22.59
N ASN A 99 14.74 -18.92 -23.47
CA ASN A 99 16.02 -18.25 -23.74
C ASN A 99 15.86 -16.84 -24.33
N LYS A 100 14.80 -16.59 -25.08
CA LYS A 100 14.50 -15.26 -25.63
C LYS A 100 13.83 -14.36 -24.59
N SER A 101 13.10 -14.91 -23.64
CA SER A 101 12.43 -14.16 -22.59
C SER A 101 13.36 -13.78 -21.42
N ILE A 102 14.44 -14.53 -21.17
CA ILE A 102 15.43 -14.22 -20.13
C ILE A 102 16.03 -12.80 -20.26
N PRO A 103 16.44 -12.32 -21.45
CA PRO A 103 16.96 -10.95 -21.59
C PRO A 103 15.92 -9.88 -21.24
N VAL A 104 14.65 -10.10 -21.55
CA VAL A 104 13.55 -9.19 -21.21
C VAL A 104 13.45 -9.07 -19.68
N LEU A 105 13.38 -10.21 -18.95
CA LEU A 105 13.35 -10.25 -17.50
C LEU A 105 14.56 -9.56 -16.85
N LYS A 106 15.75 -9.71 -17.44
CA LYS A 106 16.98 -9.15 -16.86
C LYS A 106 17.13 -7.64 -17.10
N ASN A 107 16.65 -7.13 -18.23
CA ASN A 107 16.97 -5.78 -18.68
C ASN A 107 15.80 -4.79 -18.60
N ASP A 108 14.58 -5.29 -18.50
CA ASP A 108 13.39 -4.43 -18.41
C ASP A 108 13.14 -3.97 -16.98
N LYS A 109 13.64 -2.76 -16.67
CA LYS A 109 13.49 -2.16 -15.34
C LYS A 109 12.03 -1.94 -14.93
N LEU A 110 11.17 -1.57 -15.90
CA LEU A 110 9.78 -1.27 -15.61
C LEU A 110 9.00 -2.56 -15.31
N LEU A 111 9.28 -3.63 -16.05
CA LEU A 111 8.77 -4.96 -15.75
C LEU A 111 9.19 -5.40 -14.34
N ASN A 112 10.47 -5.25 -13.98
CA ASN A 112 10.95 -5.64 -12.66
C ASN A 112 10.27 -4.85 -11.54
N ILE A 113 10.09 -3.54 -11.69
CA ILE A 113 9.31 -2.71 -10.74
C ILE A 113 7.87 -3.23 -10.63
N SER A 114 7.24 -3.58 -11.76
CA SER A 114 5.87 -4.12 -11.78
C SER A 114 5.77 -5.47 -11.07
N LEU A 115 6.75 -6.34 -11.28
CA LEU A 115 6.80 -7.65 -10.61
C LEU A 115 7.06 -7.50 -9.11
N ASP A 116 8.00 -6.64 -8.71
CA ASP A 116 8.28 -6.38 -7.29
C ASP A 116 7.03 -5.82 -6.58
N PHE A 117 6.30 -4.91 -7.26
CA PHE A 117 5.05 -4.38 -6.73
C PHE A 117 3.97 -5.48 -6.59
N LEU A 118 3.81 -6.32 -7.62
CA LEU A 118 2.86 -7.43 -7.60
C LEU A 118 3.16 -8.42 -6.47
N PHE A 119 4.41 -8.83 -6.32
CA PHE A 119 4.82 -9.72 -5.23
C PHE A 119 4.53 -9.12 -3.85
N GLY A 120 4.79 -7.82 -3.68
CA GLY A 120 4.44 -7.11 -2.44
C GLY A 120 2.93 -7.10 -2.17
N ALA A 121 2.11 -6.91 -3.21
CA ALA A 121 0.67 -6.96 -3.12
C ALA A 121 0.16 -8.38 -2.77
N GLU A 122 0.70 -9.42 -3.41
CA GLU A 122 0.36 -10.83 -3.10
C GLU A 122 0.71 -11.20 -1.65
N MET A 123 1.87 -10.75 -1.16
CA MET A 123 2.25 -10.96 0.24
C MET A 123 1.28 -10.25 1.20
N ALA A 124 0.87 -9.03 0.88
CA ALA A 124 -0.10 -8.29 1.68
C ALA A 124 -1.46 -9.00 1.71
N VAL A 125 -1.98 -9.43 0.54
CA VAL A 125 -3.24 -10.19 0.45
C VAL A 125 -3.18 -11.46 1.29
N SER A 126 -2.07 -12.23 1.19
CA SER A 126 -1.88 -13.43 1.98
C SER A 126 -1.90 -13.15 3.49
N SER A 127 -1.23 -12.08 3.94
CA SER A 127 -1.18 -11.69 5.35
C SER A 127 -2.56 -11.25 5.86
N TYR A 128 -3.36 -10.54 5.05
CA TYR A 128 -4.72 -10.15 5.43
C TYR A 128 -5.67 -11.35 5.48
N SER A 129 -5.49 -12.32 4.61
CA SER A 129 -6.26 -13.57 4.64
C SER A 129 -6.05 -14.35 5.94
N GLU A 130 -4.84 -14.34 6.51
CA GLU A 130 -4.55 -14.93 7.82
C GLU A 130 -5.29 -14.24 8.98
N LEU A 131 -5.64 -12.96 8.80
CA LEU A 131 -6.45 -12.19 9.75
C LEU A 131 -7.96 -12.35 9.54
N GLY A 132 -8.38 -13.18 8.57
CA GLY A 132 -9.79 -13.45 8.28
C GLY A 132 -10.44 -12.40 7.38
N ILE A 133 -9.65 -11.54 6.73
CA ILE A 133 -10.15 -10.62 5.70
C ILE A 133 -10.02 -11.31 4.35
N ASP A 134 -11.14 -11.45 3.67
CA ASP A 134 -11.16 -11.98 2.31
C ASP A 134 -10.87 -10.85 1.30
N VAL A 135 -9.83 -11.05 0.48
CA VAL A 135 -9.38 -10.06 -0.50
C VAL A 135 -9.23 -10.72 -1.86
N GLU A 136 -9.97 -10.23 -2.84
CA GLU A 136 -9.84 -10.62 -4.25
C GLU A 136 -9.01 -9.57 -5.00
N MET A 137 -7.99 -10.03 -5.72
CA MET A 137 -7.10 -9.19 -6.49
C MET A 137 -7.05 -9.62 -7.95
N ASP A 138 -7.52 -8.76 -8.85
CA ASP A 138 -7.39 -8.96 -10.30
C ASP A 138 -6.20 -8.16 -10.84
N VAL A 139 -5.38 -8.79 -11.69
CA VAL A 139 -4.15 -8.19 -12.23
C VAL A 139 -4.26 -8.03 -13.74
N PHE A 140 -3.97 -6.84 -14.24
CA PHE A 140 -4.06 -6.48 -15.66
C PHE A 140 -2.76 -5.90 -16.17
N ASP A 141 -2.43 -6.22 -17.43
CA ASP A 141 -1.30 -5.62 -18.14
C ASP A 141 -1.73 -4.37 -18.92
N SER A 142 -1.23 -3.20 -18.55
CA SER A 142 -1.47 -1.96 -19.28
C SER A 142 -0.73 -1.88 -20.60
N ALA A 143 0.26 -2.77 -20.84
CA ALA A 143 1.13 -2.77 -22.01
C ALA A 143 1.67 -1.38 -22.40
N LEU A 144 1.64 -0.41 -21.46
CA LEU A 144 1.97 1.01 -21.66
C LEU A 144 1.18 1.71 -22.78
N ASN A 145 -0.01 1.24 -23.11
CA ASN A 145 -0.81 1.86 -24.16
C ASN A 145 -2.29 2.01 -23.79
N LYS A 146 -2.97 2.96 -24.47
CA LYS A 146 -4.37 3.28 -24.22
C LYS A 146 -5.32 2.20 -24.70
N ASP A 147 -4.99 1.52 -25.78
CA ASP A 147 -5.83 0.47 -26.34
C ASP A 147 -5.91 -0.73 -25.40
N ALA A 148 -4.82 -1.03 -24.68
CA ALA A 148 -4.85 -2.04 -23.60
C ALA A 148 -5.79 -1.61 -22.47
N ILE A 149 -5.75 -0.35 -22.05
CA ILE A 149 -6.68 0.17 -21.03
C ILE A 149 -8.13 0.07 -21.53
N ASP A 150 -8.43 0.48 -22.76
CA ASP A 150 -9.78 0.39 -23.33
C ASP A 150 -10.26 -1.08 -23.40
N ASN A 151 -9.36 -2.00 -23.76
CA ASN A 151 -9.68 -3.43 -23.78
C ASN A 151 -9.96 -3.98 -22.38
N ILE A 152 -9.16 -3.57 -21.37
CA ILE A 152 -9.37 -3.97 -19.97
C ILE A 152 -10.75 -3.48 -19.51
N LEU A 153 -11.06 -2.19 -19.71
CA LEU A 153 -12.32 -1.59 -19.28
C LEU A 153 -13.55 -2.18 -20.01
N SER A 154 -13.39 -2.53 -21.29
CA SER A 154 -14.52 -3.09 -22.08
C SER A 154 -14.86 -4.55 -21.75
N ARG A 155 -13.90 -5.30 -21.23
CA ARG A 155 -14.06 -6.74 -20.92
C ARG A 155 -14.36 -7.03 -19.46
N ASN A 156 -14.14 -6.07 -18.58
CA ASN A 156 -14.28 -6.23 -17.14
C ASN A 156 -15.21 -5.16 -16.57
N ASN A 157 -16.04 -5.56 -15.61
CA ASN A 157 -16.91 -4.62 -14.90
C ASN A 157 -16.11 -3.97 -13.76
N PHE A 158 -15.70 -2.72 -13.96
CA PHE A 158 -14.92 -1.99 -12.96
C PHE A 158 -15.74 -1.49 -11.76
N ASP A 159 -17.08 -1.49 -11.85
CA ASP A 159 -17.95 -1.12 -10.72
C ASP A 159 -17.90 -2.14 -9.57
N GLN A 160 -17.36 -3.34 -9.84
CA GLN A 160 -17.19 -4.38 -8.82
C GLN A 160 -15.98 -4.17 -7.92
N TYR A 161 -15.03 -3.28 -8.27
CA TYR A 161 -13.83 -3.05 -7.49
C TYR A 161 -14.02 -1.92 -6.49
N ASP A 162 -13.60 -2.15 -5.25
CA ASP A 162 -13.56 -1.12 -4.21
C ASP A 162 -12.52 -0.04 -4.56
N PHE A 163 -11.41 -0.43 -5.21
CA PHE A 163 -10.39 0.49 -5.68
C PHE A 163 -9.52 -0.12 -6.79
N VAL A 164 -8.80 0.74 -7.51
CA VAL A 164 -7.91 0.39 -8.60
C VAL A 164 -6.51 0.98 -8.34
N ILE A 165 -5.48 0.16 -8.46
CA ILE A 165 -4.08 0.57 -8.32
C ILE A 165 -3.40 0.60 -9.68
N GLY A 166 -2.79 1.73 -10.04
CA GLY A 166 -2.14 1.91 -11.34
C GLY A 166 -3.01 2.66 -12.34
N PRO A 167 -2.59 2.70 -13.61
CA PRO A 167 -1.27 2.33 -14.13
C PRO A 167 -0.15 3.25 -13.62
N LEU A 168 1.10 2.78 -13.61
CA LEU A 168 2.24 3.49 -12.99
C LEU A 168 2.74 4.72 -13.78
N THR A 169 2.12 5.07 -14.88
CA THR A 169 2.49 6.22 -15.70
C THR A 169 1.39 7.28 -15.70
N ASN A 170 1.76 8.55 -15.48
CA ASN A 170 0.81 9.66 -15.36
C ASN A 170 -0.17 9.74 -16.54
N ASN A 171 0.33 9.63 -17.76
CA ASN A 171 -0.52 9.74 -18.96
C ASN A 171 -1.60 8.65 -19.05
N LEU A 172 -1.29 7.42 -18.63
CA LEU A 172 -2.27 6.33 -18.63
C LEU A 172 -3.16 6.40 -17.40
N PHE A 173 -2.63 6.91 -16.29
CA PHE A 173 -3.43 7.14 -15.09
C PHE A 173 -4.52 8.19 -15.37
N ASP A 174 -4.16 9.35 -15.90
CA ASP A 174 -5.12 10.40 -16.29
C ASP A 174 -6.14 9.88 -17.30
N TYR A 175 -5.69 9.03 -18.24
CA TYR A 175 -6.57 8.41 -19.21
C TYR A 175 -7.56 7.45 -18.55
N LEU A 176 -7.09 6.57 -17.65
CA LEU A 176 -7.94 5.64 -16.90
C LEU A 176 -8.99 6.40 -16.08
N VAL A 177 -8.55 7.41 -15.32
CA VAL A 177 -9.45 8.26 -14.51
C VAL A 177 -10.53 8.90 -15.38
N SER A 178 -10.17 9.46 -16.53
CA SER A 178 -11.15 10.08 -17.45
C SER A 178 -12.22 9.11 -17.97
N LYS A 179 -11.93 7.81 -17.96
CA LYS A 179 -12.87 6.76 -18.40
C LYS A 179 -13.70 6.20 -17.25
N THR A 180 -13.15 6.19 -16.02
CA THR A 180 -13.78 5.57 -14.84
C THR A 180 -14.51 6.57 -13.94
N GLU A 181 -14.22 7.88 -14.03
CA GLU A 181 -14.92 8.93 -13.25
C GLU A 181 -16.45 8.87 -13.35
N ARG A 182 -17.00 8.29 -14.41
CA ARG A 182 -18.45 8.13 -14.60
C ARG A 182 -19.05 6.98 -13.81
N ASN A 183 -18.22 6.08 -13.29
CA ASN A 183 -18.65 4.78 -12.74
C ASN A 183 -18.51 4.67 -11.22
N ASN A 184 -18.21 5.75 -10.48
CA ASN A 184 -18.03 5.71 -9.02
C ASN A 184 -16.91 4.78 -8.50
N THR A 185 -16.05 4.28 -9.34
CA THR A 185 -14.86 3.50 -8.92
C THR A 185 -13.84 4.43 -8.27
N LYS A 186 -13.42 4.11 -7.06
CA LYS A 186 -12.44 4.87 -6.29
C LYS A 186 -11.00 4.47 -6.60
#